data_efbfd2066179eadfd78d5a84cc44b57e
#
_entry.id   efbfd2066179eadfd78d5a84cc44b57e
#
_cell.length_a   1.000
_cell.length_b   1.000
_cell.length_c   1.000
_cell.angle_alpha   90.00
_cell.angle_beta   90.00
_cell.angle_gamma   90.00
#
_symmetry.space_group_name_H-M   'P 1'
#
loop_
_entity.id
_entity.type
_entity.pdbx_description
1 polymer ?
#
loop_
_entity_poly.entity_id
_entity_poly.type
_entity_poly.pdbx_seq_one_letter_code
_entity_poly.pdbx_strand_id
1 'polypeptide(L)'
;LARRVSICCADVWTGKEGSGRWRGRVGMKREKIRELKEKVNCGALLERAGFAVDVKESTRRAVKFRRGGEIVIVTHEGKGWFDPLSDDKGDIFALVQRLDHVGFVEGVESVASLVGFQTSDPVWEKALPARPAATSLADRWSARCVPWRGSATWRYLSGARFLPASVLRMAITNNQLREGPYGSMWAAHTDHAGIVCGWEERGPEWRGFSTGGSKTLFRLGARDALRLCVTEAAIDAMSLAAFESLRDGSQYLSTGGGWSPLTDAALRILASRPGVTLVAATDTNDQGETFAERLRVLADSAGCAWQRLRPMADDWNEALQEKAKVEKEKREEWKKGRHAGCAPPASREASPGGAGP
;
A
#
# COMPACT_ATOMS: atom_id res chain seq x y z
N LEU A 1 -7.80 -25.31 -28.33
CA LEU A 1 -9.00 -25.79 -27.60
C LEU A 1 -8.85 -25.32 -26.14
N ALA A 2 -9.20 -24.06 -25.87
CA ALA A 2 -9.20 -23.47 -24.54
C ALA A 2 -10.61 -23.63 -23.95
N ARG A 3 -10.76 -24.46 -22.94
CA ARG A 3 -11.97 -24.49 -22.12
C ARG A 3 -11.91 -23.33 -21.11
N ARG A 4 -12.83 -22.39 -21.27
CA ARG A 4 -13.19 -21.41 -20.22
C ARG A 4 -13.81 -22.19 -19.05
N VAL A 5 -13.18 -22.12 -17.87
CA VAL A 5 -13.79 -22.52 -16.62
C VAL A 5 -14.48 -21.28 -16.06
N SER A 6 -15.79 -21.23 -16.25
CA SER A 6 -16.69 -20.28 -15.58
C SER A 6 -17.00 -20.87 -14.22
N ILE A 7 -16.41 -20.30 -13.16
CA ILE A 7 -16.78 -20.67 -11.79
C ILE A 7 -18.03 -19.88 -11.42
N CYS A 8 -19.19 -20.53 -11.60
CA CYS A 8 -20.45 -20.10 -11.01
C CYS A 8 -20.37 -20.32 -9.49
N CYS A 9 -20.46 -19.25 -8.70
CA CYS A 9 -20.81 -19.30 -7.27
C CYS A 9 -22.28 -19.71 -7.13
N ALA A 10 -22.57 -20.99 -7.18
CA ALA A 10 -23.92 -21.53 -6.99
C ALA A 10 -23.89 -22.95 -6.44
N ASP A 11 -23.04 -23.29 -5.48
CA ASP A 11 -23.12 -24.59 -4.81
C ASP A 11 -22.50 -24.53 -3.41
N VAL A 12 -23.21 -23.94 -2.45
CA VAL A 12 -23.14 -24.33 -1.04
C VAL A 12 -24.53 -24.14 -0.45
N TRP A 13 -25.43 -25.07 -0.72
CA TRP A 13 -26.62 -25.28 0.10
C TRP A 13 -27.12 -26.73 -0.03
N THR A 14 -26.47 -27.65 0.65
CA THR A 14 -27.07 -28.94 1.01
C THR A 14 -27.24 -28.98 2.52
N GLY A 15 -28.36 -28.40 3.00
CA GLY A 15 -28.82 -28.56 4.36
C GLY A 15 -29.56 -29.87 4.50
N LYS A 16 -29.14 -30.70 5.45
CA LYS A 16 -29.83 -31.92 5.89
C LYS A 16 -31.26 -31.60 6.37
N GLU A 17 -32.20 -32.38 5.91
CA GLU A 17 -33.58 -32.40 6.38
C GLU A 17 -33.65 -32.74 7.87
N GLY A 18 -34.07 -31.78 8.70
CA GLY A 18 -34.57 -31.97 10.03
C GLY A 18 -36.06 -31.61 10.04
N SER A 19 -36.90 -32.59 10.26
CA SER A 19 -38.38 -32.50 10.32
C SER A 19 -38.80 -31.57 11.47
N GLY A 20 -39.04 -30.30 11.18
CA GLY A 20 -39.65 -29.33 12.07
C GLY A 20 -40.66 -28.48 11.31
N ARG A 21 -41.94 -28.67 11.66
CA ARG A 21 -43.14 -28.02 11.11
C ARG A 21 -43.04 -26.50 11.16
N TRP A 22 -42.51 -25.86 10.10
CA TRP A 22 -42.53 -24.38 9.92
C TRP A 22 -43.79 -23.97 9.17
N ARG A 23 -44.82 -23.55 9.91
CA ARG A 23 -45.94 -22.81 9.33
C ARG A 23 -45.55 -21.33 9.22
N GLY A 24 -45.52 -20.84 7.98
CA GLY A 24 -45.70 -19.44 7.63
C GLY A 24 -44.46 -18.52 7.73
N ARG A 25 -43.62 -18.56 6.72
CA ARG A 25 -42.96 -17.33 6.23
C ARG A 25 -42.89 -17.37 4.70
N VAL A 26 -43.41 -16.34 4.09
CA VAL A 26 -43.42 -16.13 2.64
C VAL A 26 -41.98 -16.12 2.15
N GLY A 27 -41.58 -17.20 1.46
CA GLY A 27 -40.29 -17.22 0.77
C GLY A 27 -40.24 -16.09 -0.25
N MET A 28 -39.44 -15.07 0.03
CA MET A 28 -39.28 -13.96 -0.90
C MET A 28 -38.63 -14.48 -2.18
N LYS A 29 -39.29 -14.26 -3.34
CA LYS A 29 -38.84 -14.77 -4.63
C LYS A 29 -37.46 -14.16 -4.98
N ARG A 30 -36.58 -14.95 -5.58
CA ARG A 30 -35.23 -14.53 -6.02
C ARG A 30 -35.24 -13.25 -6.87
N GLU A 31 -36.34 -13.05 -7.64
CA GLU A 31 -36.59 -11.82 -8.41
C GLU A 31 -36.70 -10.58 -7.54
N LYS A 32 -37.38 -10.65 -6.39
CA LYS A 32 -37.53 -9.55 -5.45
C LYS A 32 -36.20 -9.14 -4.82
N ILE A 33 -35.35 -10.11 -4.49
CA ILE A 33 -34.00 -9.85 -3.97
C ILE A 33 -33.13 -9.15 -5.03
N ARG A 34 -33.22 -9.59 -6.28
CA ARG A 34 -32.52 -8.92 -7.39
C ARG A 34 -33.02 -7.49 -7.59
N GLU A 35 -34.31 -7.30 -7.58
CA GLU A 35 -34.93 -5.98 -7.71
C GLU A 35 -34.49 -5.02 -6.59
N LEU A 36 -34.39 -5.49 -5.35
CA LEU A 36 -33.92 -4.69 -4.23
C LEU A 36 -32.45 -4.30 -4.39
N LYS A 37 -31.58 -5.21 -4.85
CA LYS A 37 -30.18 -4.90 -5.16
C LYS A 37 -30.04 -3.81 -6.23
N GLU A 38 -30.93 -3.78 -7.20
CA GLU A 38 -30.92 -2.76 -8.25
C GLU A 38 -31.48 -1.40 -7.81
N LYS A 39 -32.46 -1.40 -6.91
CA LYS A 39 -33.20 -0.20 -6.51
C LYS A 39 -32.65 0.50 -5.29
N VAL A 40 -31.87 -0.17 -4.44
CA VAL A 40 -31.35 0.40 -3.20
C VAL A 40 -29.84 0.64 -3.30
N ASN A 41 -29.44 1.85 -2.89
CA ASN A 41 -28.06 2.28 -2.89
C ASN A 41 -27.43 2.07 -1.50
N CYS A 42 -26.23 1.50 -1.44
CA CYS A 42 -25.49 1.31 -0.19
C CYS A 42 -25.24 2.64 0.56
N GLY A 43 -25.05 3.74 -0.19
CA GLY A 43 -24.88 5.06 0.40
C GLY A 43 -26.12 5.52 1.18
N ALA A 44 -27.33 5.27 0.67
CA ALA A 44 -28.58 5.62 1.38
C ALA A 44 -28.70 4.88 2.72
N LEU A 45 -28.27 3.63 2.77
CA LEU A 45 -28.23 2.88 4.01
C LEU A 45 -27.21 3.44 5.00
N LEU A 46 -26.02 3.81 4.53
CA LEU A 46 -24.96 4.41 5.36
C LEU A 46 -25.39 5.78 5.91
N GLU A 47 -26.00 6.63 5.10
CA GLU A 47 -26.56 7.91 5.57
C GLU A 47 -27.62 7.69 6.66
N ARG A 48 -28.53 6.75 6.47
CA ARG A 48 -29.53 6.36 7.50
C ARG A 48 -28.86 5.87 8.78
N ALA A 49 -27.76 5.14 8.67
CA ALA A 49 -26.97 4.65 9.80
C ALA A 49 -26.07 5.73 10.44
N GLY A 50 -26.16 7.00 9.99
CA GLY A 50 -25.43 8.13 10.55
C GLY A 50 -24.00 8.29 10.04
N PHE A 51 -23.64 7.65 8.93
CA PHE A 51 -22.38 7.95 8.24
C PHE A 51 -22.53 9.23 7.42
N ALA A 52 -21.48 10.03 7.39
CA ALA A 52 -21.36 11.22 6.56
C ALA A 52 -20.40 10.97 5.39
N VAL A 53 -20.69 11.57 4.24
CA VAL A 53 -19.80 11.51 3.07
C VAL A 53 -18.54 12.34 3.33
N ASP A 54 -17.39 11.73 3.16
CA ASP A 54 -16.10 12.43 3.11
C ASP A 54 -15.84 12.92 1.69
N VAL A 55 -16.36 14.11 1.36
CA VAL A 55 -16.27 14.69 0.00
C VAL A 55 -14.83 14.88 -0.45
N LYS A 56 -13.91 15.20 0.48
CA LYS A 56 -12.50 15.45 0.15
C LYS A 56 -11.77 14.20 -0.33
N GLU A 57 -12.13 13.04 0.23
CA GLU A 57 -11.50 11.76 -0.10
C GLU A 57 -12.39 10.88 -1.01
N SER A 58 -13.50 11.40 -1.50
CA SER A 58 -14.42 10.70 -2.39
C SER A 58 -14.20 11.04 -3.85
N THR A 59 -14.61 10.12 -4.72
CA THR A 59 -14.73 10.31 -6.16
C THR A 59 -16.11 9.86 -6.62
N ARG A 60 -16.56 10.24 -7.83
CA ARG A 60 -17.83 9.76 -8.38
C ARG A 60 -17.96 8.23 -8.49
N ARG A 61 -16.84 7.50 -8.50
CA ARG A 61 -16.80 6.03 -8.62
C ARG A 61 -16.60 5.32 -7.28
N ALA A 62 -16.12 6.04 -6.27
CA ALA A 62 -15.84 5.49 -4.96
C ALA A 62 -16.13 6.58 -3.93
N VAL A 63 -17.27 6.49 -3.28
CA VAL A 63 -17.73 7.45 -2.28
C VAL A 63 -17.35 6.93 -0.90
N LYS A 64 -16.54 7.71 -0.17
CA LYS A 64 -16.09 7.37 1.16
C LYS A 64 -17.06 7.91 2.20
N PHE A 65 -17.54 7.04 3.05
CA PHE A 65 -18.42 7.35 4.17
C PHE A 65 -17.67 7.16 5.49
N ARG A 66 -17.92 8.04 6.46
CA ARG A 66 -17.33 7.98 7.80
C ARG A 66 -18.37 8.11 8.89
N ARG A 67 -18.17 7.35 9.97
CA ARG A 67 -18.90 7.49 11.24
C ARG A 67 -17.93 7.21 12.39
N GLY A 68 -17.49 8.26 13.12
CA GLY A 68 -16.43 8.09 14.11
C GLY A 68 -15.13 7.55 13.49
N GLY A 69 -14.64 6.42 13.98
CA GLY A 69 -13.47 5.73 13.43
C GLY A 69 -13.77 4.79 12.27
N GLU A 70 -15.03 4.53 11.96
CA GLU A 70 -15.45 3.61 10.91
C GLU A 70 -15.37 4.25 9.52
N ILE A 71 -14.91 3.48 8.54
CA ILE A 71 -14.81 3.90 7.14
C ILE A 71 -15.46 2.85 6.27
N VAL A 72 -16.34 3.27 5.36
CA VAL A 72 -16.92 2.40 4.33
C VAL A 72 -16.80 3.11 2.98
N ILE A 73 -16.31 2.41 1.97
CA ILE A 73 -16.20 2.94 0.60
C ILE A 73 -17.26 2.25 -0.27
N VAL A 74 -18.15 3.07 -0.83
CA VAL A 74 -19.21 2.62 -1.73
C VAL A 74 -18.75 2.76 -3.16
N THR A 75 -18.93 1.72 -3.96
CA THR A 75 -18.49 1.62 -5.35
C THR A 75 -19.61 1.12 -6.25
N HIS A 76 -19.34 0.97 -7.55
CA HIS A 76 -20.30 0.42 -8.53
C HIS A 76 -21.64 1.17 -8.50
N GLU A 77 -21.57 2.52 -8.50
CA GLU A 77 -22.77 3.38 -8.48
C GLU A 77 -23.71 3.07 -7.31
N GLY A 78 -23.13 2.72 -6.17
CA GLY A 78 -23.90 2.42 -4.97
C GLY A 78 -24.30 0.95 -4.80
N LYS A 79 -23.88 0.04 -5.68
CA LYS A 79 -24.28 -1.38 -5.64
C LYS A 79 -23.34 -2.26 -4.82
N GLY A 80 -22.12 -1.78 -4.56
CA GLY A 80 -21.12 -2.50 -3.78
C GLY A 80 -20.44 -1.62 -2.75
N TRP A 81 -19.87 -2.22 -1.76
CA TRP A 81 -19.09 -1.54 -0.72
C TRP A 81 -17.92 -2.39 -0.24
N PHE A 82 -16.95 -1.75 0.37
CA PHE A 82 -15.89 -2.41 1.12
C PHE A 82 -15.40 -1.52 2.26
N ASP A 83 -14.84 -2.15 3.28
CA ASP A 83 -14.13 -1.50 4.37
C ASP A 83 -12.63 -1.51 4.05
N PRO A 84 -11.96 -0.34 3.96
CA PRO A 84 -10.53 -0.30 3.68
C PRO A 84 -9.66 -0.76 4.86
N LEU A 85 -10.22 -0.91 6.06
CA LEU A 85 -9.51 -1.32 7.28
C LEU A 85 -9.71 -2.81 7.61
N SER A 86 -10.61 -3.52 6.88
CA SER A 86 -10.86 -4.96 7.04
C SER A 86 -11.03 -5.64 5.68
N ASP A 87 -11.29 -6.95 5.67
CA ASP A 87 -11.62 -7.69 4.45
C ASP A 87 -13.13 -7.67 4.13
N ASP A 88 -13.93 -6.91 4.89
CA ASP A 88 -15.37 -6.83 4.74
C ASP A 88 -15.75 -6.09 3.46
N LYS A 89 -16.59 -6.73 2.67
CA LYS A 89 -17.12 -6.20 1.41
C LYS A 89 -18.39 -6.93 1.01
N GLY A 90 -19.16 -6.33 0.16
CA GLY A 90 -20.36 -7.00 -0.33
C GLY A 90 -21.33 -6.08 -1.04
N ASP A 91 -22.58 -6.52 -1.06
CA ASP A 91 -23.73 -5.80 -1.57
C ASP A 91 -24.55 -5.15 -0.42
N ILE A 92 -25.69 -4.60 -0.76
CA ILE A 92 -26.59 -3.93 0.19
C ILE A 92 -27.03 -4.85 1.35
N PHE A 93 -27.22 -6.14 1.10
CA PHE A 93 -27.65 -7.08 2.14
C PHE A 93 -26.50 -7.39 3.12
N ALA A 94 -25.29 -7.59 2.61
CA ALA A 94 -24.12 -7.75 3.46
C ALA A 94 -23.87 -6.50 4.31
N LEU A 95 -24.15 -5.30 3.76
CA LEU A 95 -23.99 -4.05 4.49
C LEU A 95 -24.99 -3.94 5.64
N VAL A 96 -26.27 -4.27 5.40
CA VAL A 96 -27.31 -4.27 6.47
C VAL A 96 -26.95 -5.28 7.57
N GLN A 97 -26.56 -6.49 7.21
CA GLN A 97 -26.16 -7.50 8.19
C GLN A 97 -24.99 -7.01 9.08
N ARG A 98 -24.02 -6.32 8.49
CA ARG A 98 -22.90 -5.72 9.22
C ARG A 98 -23.34 -4.58 10.16
N LEU A 99 -24.19 -3.67 9.68
CA LEU A 99 -24.57 -2.46 10.43
C LEU A 99 -25.59 -2.76 11.54
N ASP A 100 -26.59 -3.59 11.25
CA ASP A 100 -27.73 -3.86 12.14
C ASP A 100 -27.54 -5.15 12.94
N HIS A 101 -26.47 -5.94 12.67
CA HIS A 101 -26.20 -7.26 13.28
C HIS A 101 -27.40 -8.22 13.20
N VAL A 102 -28.15 -8.16 12.10
CA VAL A 102 -29.38 -8.94 11.87
C VAL A 102 -29.15 -10.10 10.90
N GLY A 103 -30.07 -11.07 10.93
CA GLY A 103 -30.07 -12.16 9.95
C GLY A 103 -30.46 -11.69 8.54
N PHE A 104 -30.23 -12.55 7.54
CA PHE A 104 -30.52 -12.20 6.14
C PHE A 104 -32.01 -11.82 5.90
N VAL A 105 -32.95 -12.50 6.54
CA VAL A 105 -34.41 -12.25 6.35
C VAL A 105 -34.79 -10.87 6.86
N GLU A 106 -34.35 -10.51 8.07
CA GLU A 106 -34.60 -9.20 8.67
C GLU A 106 -33.86 -8.10 7.89
N GLY A 107 -32.67 -8.37 7.40
CA GLY A 107 -31.92 -7.49 6.53
C GLY A 107 -32.66 -7.19 5.23
N VAL A 108 -33.35 -8.15 4.65
CA VAL A 108 -34.17 -7.94 3.43
C VAL A 108 -35.34 -6.99 3.69
N GLU A 109 -36.00 -7.11 4.84
CA GLU A 109 -37.09 -6.20 5.23
C GLU A 109 -36.57 -4.76 5.43
N SER A 110 -35.41 -4.64 6.08
CA SER A 110 -34.70 -3.35 6.25
C SER A 110 -34.35 -2.70 4.90
N VAL A 111 -33.80 -3.48 3.97
CA VAL A 111 -33.48 -3.00 2.60
C VAL A 111 -34.75 -2.62 1.84
N ALA A 112 -35.82 -3.40 1.96
CA ALA A 112 -37.09 -3.11 1.29
C ALA A 112 -37.69 -1.76 1.73
N SER A 113 -37.47 -1.34 2.97
CA SER A 113 -37.91 -0.05 3.49
C SER A 113 -37.18 1.16 2.87
N LEU A 114 -36.04 0.91 2.22
CA LEU A 114 -35.21 1.93 1.56
C LEU A 114 -35.50 2.09 0.06
N VAL A 115 -36.43 1.34 -0.49
CA VAL A 115 -36.80 1.49 -1.92
C VAL A 115 -37.35 2.90 -2.15
N GLY A 116 -36.69 3.63 -3.07
CA GLY A 116 -37.05 5.00 -3.39
C GLY A 116 -36.27 6.08 -2.62
N PHE A 117 -35.46 5.73 -1.60
CA PHE A 117 -34.50 6.67 -1.01
C PHE A 117 -33.34 6.92 -1.98
N GLN A 118 -33.10 8.20 -2.23
CA GLN A 118 -31.91 8.64 -2.96
C GLN A 118 -30.85 9.09 -1.96
N THR A 119 -29.58 8.81 -2.25
CA THR A 119 -28.46 9.40 -1.51
C THR A 119 -28.43 10.90 -1.74
N SER A 120 -28.03 11.65 -0.71
CA SER A 120 -27.68 13.06 -0.87
C SER A 120 -26.57 13.16 -1.90
N ASP A 121 -26.85 13.76 -3.05
CA ASP A 121 -25.78 14.02 -4.03
C ASP A 121 -24.83 15.07 -3.44
N PRO A 122 -23.54 14.73 -3.20
CA PRO A 122 -22.61 15.75 -2.77
C PRO A 122 -22.51 16.81 -3.86
N VAL A 123 -22.62 18.09 -3.49
CA VAL A 123 -22.35 19.18 -4.41
C VAL A 123 -20.87 19.10 -4.78
N TRP A 124 -20.58 18.52 -5.94
CA TRP A 124 -19.24 18.46 -6.49
C TRP A 124 -18.88 19.86 -6.99
N GLU A 125 -18.14 20.62 -6.20
CA GLU A 125 -17.75 22.01 -6.50
C GLU A 125 -16.92 22.18 -7.77
N LYS A 126 -16.55 21.11 -8.46
CA LYS A 126 -15.91 21.14 -9.78
C LYS A 126 -16.54 20.15 -10.73
N ALA A 127 -17.22 20.68 -11.76
CA ALA A 127 -17.38 19.93 -13.00
C ALA A 127 -15.98 19.53 -13.48
N LEU A 128 -15.61 18.24 -13.38
CA LEU A 128 -14.37 17.77 -13.95
C LEU A 128 -14.42 18.09 -15.45
N PRO A 129 -13.40 18.77 -16.01
CA PRO A 129 -13.32 18.99 -17.44
C PRO A 129 -13.43 17.63 -18.15
N ALA A 130 -14.11 17.60 -19.32
CA ALA A 130 -14.22 16.41 -20.14
C ALA A 130 -12.85 15.78 -20.28
N ARG A 131 -12.72 14.54 -19.80
CA ARG A 131 -11.42 13.85 -19.73
C ARG A 131 -10.87 13.73 -21.14
N PRO A 132 -9.67 14.27 -21.47
CA PRO A 132 -8.97 13.90 -22.68
C PRO A 132 -8.90 12.39 -22.77
N ALA A 133 -8.90 11.82 -23.99
CA ALA A 133 -8.76 10.39 -24.21
C ALA A 133 -7.72 9.81 -23.25
N ALA A 134 -8.09 8.80 -22.46
CA ALA A 134 -7.31 8.36 -21.32
C ALA A 134 -5.93 7.89 -21.81
N THR A 135 -4.90 8.70 -21.55
CA THR A 135 -3.50 8.35 -21.81
C THR A 135 -3.20 7.02 -21.13
N SER A 136 -2.63 6.08 -21.84
CA SER A 136 -2.33 4.76 -21.30
C SER A 136 -1.41 4.85 -20.07
N LEU A 137 -1.40 3.84 -19.21
CA LEU A 137 -0.46 3.79 -18.07
C LEU A 137 1.00 3.84 -18.56
N ALA A 138 1.31 3.15 -19.65
CA ALA A 138 2.63 3.13 -20.26
C ALA A 138 3.05 4.53 -20.73
N ASP A 139 2.15 5.27 -21.41
CA ASP A 139 2.42 6.63 -21.87
C ASP A 139 2.62 7.59 -20.69
N ARG A 140 1.77 7.46 -19.65
CA ARG A 140 1.89 8.30 -18.44
C ARG A 140 3.20 8.05 -17.71
N TRP A 141 3.65 6.79 -17.63
CA TRP A 141 4.92 6.40 -17.04
C TRP A 141 6.10 6.93 -17.86
N SER A 142 6.10 6.69 -19.17
CA SER A 142 7.20 7.07 -20.08
C SER A 142 7.34 8.58 -20.25
N ALA A 143 6.24 9.32 -20.13
CA ALA A 143 6.25 10.79 -20.18
C ALA A 143 6.92 11.45 -18.96
N ARG A 144 7.22 10.70 -17.90
CA ARG A 144 7.88 11.22 -16.70
C ARG A 144 9.40 11.04 -16.76
N CYS A 145 10.10 12.09 -16.34
CA CYS A 145 11.56 12.05 -16.25
C CYS A 145 12.02 11.07 -15.16
N VAL A 146 13.22 10.54 -15.31
CA VAL A 146 13.92 9.84 -14.22
C VAL A 146 14.44 10.87 -13.21
N PRO A 147 14.43 10.56 -11.90
CA PRO A 147 15.04 11.42 -10.90
C PRO A 147 16.55 11.61 -11.17
N TRP A 148 17.03 12.84 -11.07
CA TRP A 148 18.44 13.18 -11.20
C TRP A 148 18.88 14.02 -9.99
N ARG A 149 20.20 14.14 -9.72
CA ARG A 149 20.72 14.74 -8.48
C ARG A 149 20.22 16.15 -8.13
N GLY A 150 19.75 16.91 -9.09
CA GLY A 150 19.20 18.25 -8.88
C GLY A 150 17.67 18.27 -8.76
N SER A 151 16.97 17.18 -9.03
CA SER A 151 15.52 17.15 -9.08
C SER A 151 14.88 17.18 -7.69
N ALA A 152 13.62 17.62 -7.63
CA ALA A 152 12.86 17.65 -6.39
C ALA A 152 12.66 16.27 -5.79
N THR A 153 12.34 15.29 -6.64
CA THR A 153 12.20 13.88 -6.24
C THR A 153 13.50 13.30 -5.68
N TRP A 154 14.64 13.58 -6.33
CA TRP A 154 15.93 13.13 -5.80
C TRP A 154 16.22 13.73 -4.43
N ARG A 155 16.02 15.06 -4.25
CA ARG A 155 16.22 15.75 -2.96
C ARG A 155 15.29 15.18 -1.88
N TYR A 156 14.05 14.90 -2.22
CA TYR A 156 13.12 14.24 -1.30
C TYR A 156 13.64 12.86 -0.86
N LEU A 157 14.02 12.02 -1.81
CA LEU A 157 14.47 10.65 -1.50
C LEU A 157 15.81 10.62 -0.76
N SER A 158 16.79 11.42 -1.21
CA SER A 158 18.12 11.41 -0.59
C SER A 158 18.22 12.29 0.66
N GLY A 159 17.46 13.38 0.74
CA GLY A 159 17.51 14.33 1.85
C GLY A 159 16.51 13.99 2.96
N ALA A 160 15.20 13.89 2.62
CA ALA A 160 14.17 13.64 3.63
C ALA A 160 14.05 12.14 3.99
N ARG A 161 14.32 11.23 3.04
CA ARG A 161 14.22 9.78 3.24
C ARG A 161 15.58 9.09 3.46
N PHE A 162 16.69 9.83 3.36
CA PHE A 162 18.06 9.36 3.58
C PHE A 162 18.48 8.16 2.71
N LEU A 163 17.81 7.97 1.56
CA LEU A 163 18.16 6.90 0.65
C LEU A 163 19.51 7.20 -0.05
N PRO A 164 20.48 6.26 0.01
CA PRO A 164 21.79 6.47 -0.59
C PRO A 164 21.71 6.49 -2.12
N ALA A 165 22.63 7.25 -2.73
CA ALA A 165 22.69 7.39 -4.18
C ALA A 165 22.89 6.06 -4.94
N SER A 166 23.47 5.04 -4.32
CA SER A 166 23.64 3.69 -4.90
C SER A 166 22.27 3.03 -5.12
N VAL A 167 21.41 3.06 -4.10
CA VAL A 167 20.05 2.50 -4.17
C VAL A 167 19.19 3.25 -5.18
N LEU A 168 19.23 4.59 -5.15
CA LEU A 168 18.49 5.41 -6.11
C LEU A 168 18.92 5.15 -7.56
N ARG A 169 20.24 5.06 -7.81
CA ARG A 169 20.75 4.74 -9.15
C ARG A 169 20.30 3.35 -9.62
N MET A 170 20.37 2.33 -8.75
CA MET A 170 19.87 0.99 -9.09
C MET A 170 18.38 1.03 -9.47
N ALA A 171 17.54 1.68 -8.67
CA ALA A 171 16.12 1.78 -8.94
C ALA A 171 15.81 2.54 -10.25
N ILE A 172 16.58 3.59 -10.56
CA ILE A 172 16.46 4.35 -11.81
C ILE A 172 16.89 3.51 -13.01
N THR A 173 18.05 2.84 -12.93
CA THR A 173 18.59 1.99 -14.00
C THR A 173 17.63 0.84 -14.31
N ASN A 174 16.98 0.29 -13.29
CA ASN A 174 16.01 -0.79 -13.43
C ASN A 174 14.60 -0.27 -13.84
N ASN A 175 14.46 0.99 -14.24
CA ASN A 175 13.20 1.62 -14.61
C ASN A 175 12.12 1.55 -13.51
N GLN A 176 12.52 1.55 -12.23
CA GLN A 176 11.61 1.45 -11.09
C GLN A 176 11.19 2.81 -10.52
N LEU A 177 11.86 3.91 -10.91
CA LEU A 177 11.56 5.25 -10.40
C LEU A 177 11.33 6.26 -11.52
N ARG A 178 10.34 7.12 -11.31
CA ARG A 178 10.05 8.34 -12.09
C ARG A 178 9.75 9.50 -11.17
N GLU A 179 9.92 10.72 -11.68
CA GLU A 179 9.48 11.94 -11.01
C GLU A 179 7.97 12.08 -11.11
N GLY A 180 7.31 12.14 -9.97
CA GLY A 180 5.90 12.46 -9.88
C GLY A 180 5.64 13.97 -9.85
N PRO A 181 4.39 14.41 -9.84
CA PRO A 181 4.02 15.80 -9.65
C PRO A 181 4.53 16.34 -8.31
N TYR A 182 4.86 17.65 -8.28
CA TYR A 182 5.26 18.35 -7.05
C TYR A 182 6.48 17.75 -6.33
N GLY A 183 7.36 17.08 -7.05
CA GLY A 183 8.53 16.42 -6.48
C GLY A 183 8.26 15.10 -5.76
N SER A 184 7.07 14.53 -5.95
CA SER A 184 6.77 13.19 -5.47
C SER A 184 7.57 12.14 -6.25
N MET A 185 7.74 10.98 -5.65
CA MET A 185 8.28 9.78 -6.26
C MET A 185 7.14 8.96 -6.87
N TRP A 186 7.33 8.46 -8.08
CA TRP A 186 6.59 7.35 -8.64
C TRP A 186 7.46 6.10 -8.60
N ALA A 187 6.99 5.04 -7.91
CA ALA A 187 7.68 3.77 -7.79
C ALA A 187 6.87 2.67 -8.51
N ALA A 188 7.46 2.08 -9.53
CA ALA A 188 6.77 1.15 -10.44
C ALA A 188 6.32 -0.13 -9.76
N HIS A 189 5.08 -0.51 -9.97
CA HIS A 189 4.59 -1.87 -9.80
C HIS A 189 4.62 -2.58 -11.14
N THR A 190 5.29 -3.72 -11.21
CA THR A 190 5.49 -4.44 -12.46
C THR A 190 4.90 -5.85 -12.42
N ASP A 191 4.44 -6.33 -13.56
CA ASP A 191 4.07 -7.73 -13.75
C ASP A 191 5.30 -8.65 -13.81
N HIS A 192 5.09 -9.93 -14.11
CA HIS A 192 6.17 -10.92 -14.23
C HIS A 192 7.09 -10.66 -15.43
N ALA A 193 6.60 -10.02 -16.49
CA ALA A 193 7.40 -9.62 -17.65
C ALA A 193 8.21 -8.34 -17.39
N GLY A 194 7.91 -7.62 -16.31
CA GLY A 194 8.53 -6.33 -15.95
C GLY A 194 7.83 -5.13 -16.58
N ILE A 195 6.63 -5.32 -17.11
CA ILE A 195 5.81 -4.24 -17.65
C ILE A 195 5.18 -3.47 -16.48
N VAL A 196 5.26 -2.14 -16.52
CA VAL A 196 4.67 -1.28 -15.49
C VAL A 196 3.15 -1.32 -15.61
N CYS A 197 2.49 -1.82 -14.57
CA CYS A 197 1.05 -1.94 -14.46
C CYS A 197 0.42 -0.96 -13.45
N GLY A 198 1.24 -0.20 -12.75
CA GLY A 198 0.87 0.82 -11.80
C GLY A 198 2.09 1.38 -11.10
N TRP A 199 1.90 2.34 -10.21
CA TRP A 199 2.99 2.88 -9.37
C TRP A 199 2.47 3.45 -8.07
N GLU A 200 3.29 3.33 -7.02
CA GLU A 200 3.10 4.09 -5.79
C GLU A 200 3.49 5.54 -6.01
N GLU A 201 2.74 6.47 -5.43
CA GLU A 201 3.07 7.89 -5.36
C GLU A 201 3.41 8.26 -3.92
N ARG A 202 4.60 8.83 -3.70
CA ARG A 202 5.03 9.30 -2.39
C ARG A 202 5.70 10.68 -2.51
N GLY A 203 5.22 11.62 -1.73
CA GLY A 203 5.80 12.95 -1.57
C GLY A 203 5.84 13.34 -0.10
N PRO A 204 6.30 14.56 0.23
CA PRO A 204 6.35 15.03 1.63
C PRO A 204 5.00 14.96 2.33
N GLU A 205 3.91 15.35 1.64
CA GLU A 205 2.54 15.45 2.19
C GLU A 205 1.54 14.56 1.44
N TRP A 206 2.00 13.78 0.49
CA TRP A 206 1.13 12.99 -0.38
C TRP A 206 1.54 11.54 -0.43
N ARG A 207 0.55 10.66 -0.36
CA ARG A 207 0.68 9.24 -0.65
C ARG A 207 -0.51 8.77 -1.47
N GLY A 208 -0.29 7.93 -2.46
CA GLY A 208 -1.34 7.42 -3.32
C GLY A 208 -0.86 6.28 -4.21
N PHE A 209 -1.77 5.85 -5.07
CA PHE A 209 -1.48 4.88 -6.12
C PHE A 209 -2.07 5.36 -7.45
N SER A 210 -1.41 5.02 -8.55
CA SER A 210 -1.78 5.46 -9.89
C SER A 210 -3.24 5.11 -10.24
N THR A 211 -4.01 6.11 -10.67
CA THR A 211 -5.39 5.89 -11.12
C THR A 211 -5.42 4.96 -12.33
N GLY A 212 -6.23 3.91 -12.26
CA GLY A 212 -6.34 2.88 -13.30
C GLY A 212 -5.18 1.89 -13.32
N GLY A 213 -4.23 2.00 -12.39
CA GLY A 213 -3.15 1.05 -12.20
C GLY A 213 -3.56 -0.15 -11.34
N SER A 214 -2.80 -1.23 -11.49
CA SER A 214 -2.96 -2.45 -10.71
C SER A 214 -1.84 -2.58 -9.68
N LYS A 215 -2.19 -2.83 -8.42
CA LYS A 215 -1.22 -3.16 -7.37
C LYS A 215 -0.71 -4.58 -7.59
N THR A 216 0.55 -4.68 -7.98
CA THR A 216 1.31 -5.93 -8.05
C THR A 216 2.46 -5.85 -7.05
N LEU A 217 3.70 -5.70 -7.53
CA LEU A 217 4.87 -5.54 -6.68
C LEU A 217 5.82 -4.48 -7.26
N PHE A 218 6.31 -3.59 -6.40
CA PHE A 218 7.58 -2.91 -6.64
C PHE A 218 8.71 -3.92 -6.50
N ARG A 219 9.78 -3.81 -7.32
CA ARG A 219 10.85 -4.81 -7.36
C ARG A 219 12.21 -4.13 -7.52
N LEU A 220 13.08 -4.25 -6.53
CA LEU A 220 14.46 -3.76 -6.58
C LEU A 220 15.45 -4.91 -6.36
N GLY A 221 16.49 -4.99 -7.18
CA GLY A 221 17.47 -6.05 -7.15
C GLY A 221 17.33 -7.07 -8.29
N ALA A 222 18.07 -8.16 -8.22
CA ALA A 222 18.12 -9.17 -9.28
C ALA A 222 16.81 -9.96 -9.38
N ARG A 223 16.36 -10.20 -10.62
CA ARG A 223 15.08 -10.92 -10.85
C ARG A 223 15.14 -12.40 -10.49
N ASP A 224 16.30 -12.97 -10.57
CA ASP A 224 16.60 -14.38 -10.25
C ASP A 224 16.99 -14.60 -8.78
N ALA A 225 17.01 -13.53 -7.97
CA ALA A 225 17.33 -13.61 -6.55
C ALA A 225 16.44 -14.64 -5.84
N LEU A 226 17.06 -15.41 -4.95
CA LEU A 226 16.38 -16.45 -4.17
C LEU A 226 15.91 -15.93 -2.80
N ARG A 227 16.45 -14.81 -2.34
CA ARG A 227 15.99 -14.16 -1.11
C ARG A 227 15.06 -12.99 -1.44
N LEU A 228 13.80 -13.13 -1.11
CA LEU A 228 12.73 -12.18 -1.45
C LEU A 228 12.29 -11.44 -0.19
N CYS A 229 12.71 -10.19 -0.02
CA CYS A 229 12.35 -9.35 1.11
C CYS A 229 11.11 -8.53 0.78
N VAL A 230 10.00 -8.80 1.46
CA VAL A 230 8.71 -8.16 1.21
C VAL A 230 8.43 -7.11 2.28
N THR A 231 8.25 -5.86 1.87
CA THR A 231 7.90 -4.69 2.70
C THR A 231 6.53 -4.13 2.30
N GLU A 232 6.05 -3.13 3.03
CA GLU A 232 4.77 -2.50 2.75
C GLU A 232 4.86 -1.39 1.69
N ALA A 233 5.89 -0.55 1.71
CA ALA A 233 6.06 0.53 0.74
C ALA A 233 7.39 0.44 -0.01
N ALA A 234 7.45 1.04 -1.21
CA ALA A 234 8.66 1.07 -2.03
C ALA A 234 9.84 1.80 -1.33
N ILE A 235 9.52 2.82 -0.51
CA ILE A 235 10.53 3.50 0.31
C ILE A 235 11.15 2.53 1.30
N ASP A 236 10.37 1.65 1.94
CA ASP A 236 10.85 0.66 2.90
C ASP A 236 11.69 -0.43 2.22
N ALA A 237 11.27 -0.88 1.03
CA ALA A 237 12.07 -1.79 0.21
C ALA A 237 13.45 -1.20 -0.14
N MET A 238 13.49 0.07 -0.54
CA MET A 238 14.73 0.79 -0.80
C MET A 238 15.57 1.04 0.47
N SER A 239 14.92 1.30 1.60
CA SER A 239 15.58 1.50 2.89
C SER A 239 16.22 0.22 3.40
N LEU A 240 15.53 -0.92 3.32
CA LEU A 240 16.09 -2.22 3.64
C LEU A 240 17.26 -2.56 2.72
N ALA A 241 17.16 -2.28 1.42
CA ALA A 241 18.26 -2.45 0.47
C ALA A 241 19.47 -1.58 0.86
N ALA A 242 19.24 -0.37 1.39
CA ALA A 242 20.30 0.49 1.91
C ALA A 242 20.95 -0.09 3.18
N PHE A 243 20.16 -0.60 4.12
CA PHE A 243 20.65 -1.26 5.32
C PHE A 243 21.57 -2.44 5.01
N GLU A 244 21.18 -3.24 4.04
CA GLU A 244 21.90 -4.44 3.62
C GLU A 244 22.98 -4.15 2.56
N SER A 245 23.22 -2.85 2.24
CA SER A 245 24.19 -2.43 1.22
C SER A 245 23.97 -3.11 -0.13
N LEU A 246 22.70 -3.26 -0.53
CA LEU A 246 22.28 -3.94 -1.77
C LEU A 246 22.78 -5.40 -1.81
N ARG A 247 22.49 -6.16 -0.77
CA ARG A 247 22.95 -7.55 -0.60
C ARG A 247 22.71 -8.40 -1.84
N ASP A 248 23.77 -9.04 -2.33
CA ASP A 248 23.71 -9.94 -3.47
C ASP A 248 22.75 -11.11 -3.23
N GLY A 249 22.08 -11.58 -4.30
CA GLY A 249 21.09 -12.65 -4.23
C GLY A 249 19.78 -12.26 -3.53
N SER A 250 19.58 -10.96 -3.21
CA SER A 250 18.35 -10.44 -2.63
C SER A 250 17.56 -9.61 -3.63
N GLN A 251 16.22 -9.73 -3.56
CA GLN A 251 15.26 -8.85 -4.21
C GLN A 251 14.38 -8.21 -3.15
N TYR A 252 14.28 -6.91 -3.19
CA TYR A 252 13.47 -6.11 -2.27
C TYR A 252 12.16 -5.74 -2.94
N LEU A 253 11.07 -6.16 -2.34
CA LEU A 253 9.72 -6.07 -2.88
C LEU A 253 8.86 -5.16 -2.02
N SER A 254 7.88 -4.47 -2.63
CA SER A 254 6.84 -3.78 -1.88
C SER A 254 5.46 -4.13 -2.42
N THR A 255 4.48 -4.21 -1.50
CA THR A 255 3.06 -4.45 -1.81
C THR A 255 2.27 -3.16 -2.11
N GLY A 256 2.87 -1.98 -1.89
CA GLY A 256 2.22 -0.68 -2.10
C GLY A 256 1.16 -0.34 -1.07
N GLY A 257 1.38 -0.72 0.19
CA GLY A 257 0.49 -0.43 1.31
C GLY A 257 -0.84 -1.17 1.25
N GLY A 258 -0.86 -2.37 0.63
CA GLY A 258 -2.06 -3.19 0.56
C GLY A 258 -1.79 -4.60 0.03
N TRP A 259 -2.80 -5.45 0.10
CA TRP A 259 -2.73 -6.83 -0.38
C TRP A 259 -3.83 -7.08 -1.40
N SER A 260 -3.52 -6.99 -2.67
CA SER A 260 -4.47 -7.25 -3.75
C SER A 260 -4.38 -8.72 -4.23
N PRO A 261 -5.41 -9.23 -4.92
CA PRO A 261 -5.32 -10.56 -5.57
C PRO A 261 -4.13 -10.68 -6.55
N LEU A 262 -3.74 -9.58 -7.21
CA LEU A 262 -2.58 -9.56 -8.11
C LEU A 262 -1.26 -9.56 -7.34
N THR A 263 -1.20 -8.91 -6.19
CA THR A 263 -0.06 -8.97 -5.26
C THR A 263 0.13 -10.40 -4.77
N ASP A 264 -0.95 -11.06 -4.31
CA ASP A 264 -0.91 -12.45 -3.86
C ASP A 264 -0.45 -13.41 -4.96
N ALA A 265 -1.03 -13.30 -6.16
CA ALA A 265 -0.64 -14.11 -7.31
C ALA A 265 0.84 -13.91 -7.69
N ALA A 266 1.32 -12.66 -7.68
CA ALA A 266 2.72 -12.35 -7.99
C ALA A 266 3.69 -12.95 -6.95
N LEU A 267 3.35 -12.87 -5.66
CA LEU A 267 4.14 -13.48 -4.59
C LEU A 267 4.15 -15.01 -4.67
N ARG A 268 3.02 -15.65 -4.98
CA ARG A 268 2.94 -17.11 -5.17
C ARG A 268 3.84 -17.59 -6.32
N ILE A 269 3.83 -16.89 -7.45
CA ILE A 269 4.70 -17.19 -8.59
C ILE A 269 6.18 -17.09 -8.18
N LEU A 270 6.55 -16.07 -7.41
CA LEU A 270 7.92 -15.91 -6.93
C LEU A 270 8.31 -16.98 -5.90
N ALA A 271 7.42 -17.29 -4.97
CA ALA A 271 7.65 -18.28 -3.91
C ALA A 271 7.73 -19.71 -4.42
N SER A 272 7.07 -20.03 -5.55
CA SER A 272 7.13 -21.37 -6.14
C SER A 272 8.47 -21.72 -6.82
N ARG A 273 9.38 -20.76 -6.95
CA ARG A 273 10.71 -21.02 -7.52
C ARG A 273 11.56 -21.86 -6.52
N PRO A 274 12.28 -22.89 -7.00
CA PRO A 274 13.12 -23.72 -6.12
C PRO A 274 14.18 -22.91 -5.37
N GLY A 275 14.34 -23.20 -4.09
CA GLY A 275 15.37 -22.60 -3.24
C GLY A 275 15.06 -21.19 -2.74
N VAL A 276 13.86 -20.67 -2.99
CA VAL A 276 13.44 -19.34 -2.52
C VAL A 276 13.29 -19.31 -1.00
N THR A 277 13.70 -18.20 -0.40
CA THR A 277 13.38 -17.80 0.96
C THR A 277 12.52 -16.52 0.92
N LEU A 278 11.31 -16.61 1.43
CA LEU A 278 10.46 -15.44 1.66
C LEU A 278 10.83 -14.77 2.97
N VAL A 279 11.23 -13.50 2.91
CA VAL A 279 11.54 -12.69 4.09
C VAL A 279 10.43 -11.68 4.30
N ALA A 280 9.64 -11.87 5.36
CA ALA A 280 8.64 -10.91 5.79
C ALA A 280 9.35 -9.74 6.50
N ALA A 281 9.62 -8.69 5.74
CA ALA A 281 10.27 -7.45 6.19
C ALA A 281 9.25 -6.30 6.33
N THR A 282 8.04 -6.62 6.79
CA THR A 282 6.93 -5.71 7.04
C THR A 282 7.15 -4.91 8.33
N ASP A 283 6.39 -3.85 8.52
CA ASP A 283 6.45 -2.95 9.66
C ASP A 283 6.25 -3.68 11.00
N THR A 284 6.51 -3.00 12.12
CA THR A 284 6.37 -3.60 13.46
C THR A 284 4.98 -3.41 14.07
N ASN A 285 4.06 -2.76 13.36
CA ASN A 285 2.68 -2.54 13.80
C ASN A 285 1.77 -3.78 13.51
N ASP A 286 0.54 -3.75 14.00
CA ASP A 286 -0.43 -4.85 13.86
C ASP A 286 -0.71 -5.22 12.39
N GLN A 287 -0.74 -4.23 11.50
CA GLN A 287 -0.91 -4.47 10.07
C GLN A 287 0.30 -5.19 9.48
N GLY A 288 1.52 -4.79 9.86
CA GLY A 288 2.75 -5.44 9.44
C GLY A 288 2.85 -6.88 9.92
N GLU A 289 2.42 -7.19 11.15
CA GLU A 289 2.36 -8.56 11.64
C GLU A 289 1.29 -9.39 10.90
N THR A 290 0.15 -8.79 10.55
CA THR A 290 -0.86 -9.44 9.70
C THR A 290 -0.30 -9.80 8.33
N PHE A 291 0.47 -8.90 7.71
CA PHE A 291 1.11 -9.18 6.42
C PHE A 291 2.24 -10.21 6.55
N ALA A 292 3.00 -10.17 7.64
CA ALA A 292 4.01 -11.19 7.92
C ALA A 292 3.40 -12.60 8.05
N GLU A 293 2.27 -12.71 8.72
CA GLU A 293 1.54 -13.98 8.85
C GLU A 293 0.99 -14.46 7.49
N ARG A 294 0.45 -13.56 6.66
CA ARG A 294 0.05 -13.90 5.28
C ARG A 294 1.22 -14.43 4.45
N LEU A 295 2.40 -13.80 4.58
CA LEU A 295 3.63 -14.27 3.92
C LEU A 295 4.06 -15.64 4.44
N ARG A 296 3.91 -15.92 5.74
CA ARG A 296 4.20 -17.23 6.33
C ARG A 296 3.30 -18.31 5.73
N VAL A 297 1.99 -18.08 5.74
CA VAL A 297 1.01 -19.02 5.15
C VAL A 297 1.28 -19.24 3.66
N LEU A 298 1.67 -18.19 2.93
CA LEU A 298 2.02 -18.29 1.52
C LEU A 298 3.29 -19.14 1.33
N ALA A 299 4.32 -18.95 2.16
CA ALA A 299 5.54 -19.73 2.12
C ALA A 299 5.28 -21.21 2.42
N ASP A 300 4.47 -21.50 3.45
CA ASP A 300 4.06 -22.87 3.81
C ASP A 300 3.33 -23.53 2.62
N SER A 301 2.41 -22.81 1.98
CA SER A 301 1.65 -23.32 0.83
C SER A 301 2.51 -23.54 -0.42
N ALA A 302 3.55 -22.77 -0.60
CA ALA A 302 4.49 -22.88 -1.72
C ALA A 302 5.65 -23.86 -1.43
N GLY A 303 5.80 -24.31 -0.19
CA GLY A 303 6.91 -25.19 0.23
C GLY A 303 8.27 -24.49 0.23
N CYS A 304 8.34 -23.16 0.37
CA CYS A 304 9.56 -22.41 0.43
C CYS A 304 9.94 -21.99 1.85
N ALA A 305 11.22 -21.65 2.08
CA ALA A 305 11.66 -21.16 3.38
C ALA A 305 11.05 -19.80 3.71
N TRP A 306 10.83 -19.54 5.00
CA TRP A 306 10.29 -18.26 5.51
C TRP A 306 11.16 -17.69 6.63
N GLN A 307 11.25 -16.38 6.69
CA GLN A 307 11.96 -15.64 7.73
C GLN A 307 11.22 -14.35 8.07
N ARG A 308 11.10 -14.02 9.37
CA ARG A 308 10.68 -12.69 9.82
C ARG A 308 11.89 -11.79 10.03
N LEU A 309 11.91 -10.63 9.40
CA LEU A 309 12.91 -9.60 9.58
C LEU A 309 12.19 -8.30 10.00
N ARG A 310 12.48 -7.79 11.20
CA ARG A 310 11.85 -6.59 11.74
C ARG A 310 12.77 -5.38 11.64
N PRO A 311 12.27 -4.19 11.29
CA PRO A 311 13.02 -2.95 11.48
C PRO A 311 13.25 -2.68 12.97
N MET A 312 14.24 -1.85 13.29
CA MET A 312 14.52 -1.40 14.66
C MET A 312 13.65 -0.21 15.09
N ALA A 313 12.83 0.34 14.20
CA ALA A 313 11.83 1.38 14.40
C ALA A 313 10.48 0.88 13.88
N ASP A 314 9.49 1.76 13.72
CA ASP A 314 8.17 1.38 13.22
C ASP A 314 8.24 0.84 11.78
N ASP A 315 9.05 1.46 10.90
CA ASP A 315 9.30 1.02 9.54
C ASP A 315 10.80 1.09 9.17
N TRP A 316 11.17 0.56 7.98
CA TRP A 316 12.56 0.54 7.51
C TRP A 316 13.11 1.92 7.18
N ASN A 317 12.27 2.85 6.75
CA ASN A 317 12.74 4.19 6.44
C ASN A 317 13.01 5.00 7.69
N GLU A 318 12.20 4.87 8.73
CA GLU A 318 12.44 5.48 10.02
C GLU A 318 13.75 4.96 10.63
N ALA A 319 13.94 3.64 10.66
CA ALA A 319 15.18 3.03 11.10
C ALA A 319 16.41 3.57 10.33
N LEU A 320 16.29 3.74 9.00
CA LEU A 320 17.37 4.31 8.17
C LEU A 320 17.68 5.76 8.54
N GLN A 321 16.65 6.56 8.80
CA GLN A 321 16.80 7.96 9.21
C GLN A 321 17.49 8.08 10.57
N GLU A 322 17.12 7.23 11.53
CA GLU A 322 17.76 7.18 12.86
C GLU A 322 19.24 6.80 12.76
N LYS A 323 19.55 5.75 12.00
CA LYS A 323 20.94 5.36 11.72
C LYS A 323 21.75 6.50 11.13
N ALA A 324 21.19 7.19 10.13
CA ALA A 324 21.87 8.31 9.47
C ALA A 324 22.11 9.50 10.41
N LYS A 325 21.18 9.80 11.33
CA LYS A 325 21.36 10.83 12.37
C LYS A 325 22.53 10.48 13.30
N VAL A 326 22.55 9.27 13.81
CA VAL A 326 23.64 8.78 14.70
C VAL A 326 25.01 8.81 14.01
N GLU A 327 25.06 8.38 12.74
CA GLU A 327 26.32 8.43 11.97
C GLU A 327 26.79 9.87 11.72
N LYS A 328 25.87 10.79 11.49
CA LYS A 328 26.18 12.23 11.33
C LYS A 328 26.74 12.81 12.62
N GLU A 329 26.11 12.56 13.76
CA GLU A 329 26.54 13.02 15.07
C GLU A 329 27.97 12.53 15.39
N LYS A 330 28.22 11.23 15.25
CA LYS A 330 29.57 10.64 15.43
C LYS A 330 30.62 11.29 14.52
N ARG A 331 30.25 11.59 13.27
CA ARG A 331 31.16 12.24 12.32
C ARG A 331 31.47 13.70 12.72
N GLU A 332 30.49 14.40 13.26
CA GLU A 332 30.69 15.77 13.75
C GLU A 332 31.55 15.80 15.02
N GLU A 333 31.31 14.88 15.94
CA GLU A 333 32.14 14.72 17.15
C GLU A 333 33.60 14.40 16.79
N TRP A 334 33.82 13.45 15.85
CA TRP A 334 35.15 13.12 15.39
C TRP A 334 35.88 14.32 14.73
N LYS A 335 35.15 15.15 13.97
CA LYS A 335 35.72 16.39 13.40
C LYS A 335 36.11 17.39 14.49
N LYS A 336 35.25 17.58 15.49
CA LYS A 336 35.54 18.47 16.63
C LYS A 336 36.77 18.01 17.40
N GLY A 337 36.89 16.71 17.68
CA GLY A 337 38.04 16.14 18.37
C GLY A 337 39.38 16.31 17.62
N ARG A 338 39.36 16.24 16.27
CA ARG A 338 40.56 16.50 15.45
C ARG A 338 41.00 17.97 15.48
N HIS A 339 40.06 18.89 15.56
CA HIS A 339 40.41 20.33 15.65
C HIS A 339 40.92 20.72 17.03
N ALA A 340 40.47 20.04 18.11
CA ALA A 340 40.95 20.29 19.46
C ALA A 340 42.38 19.75 19.71
N GLY A 341 42.84 18.75 18.94
CA GLY A 341 44.19 18.17 19.06
C GLY A 341 45.29 18.86 18.26
N CYS A 342 44.96 19.89 17.48
CA CYS A 342 45.90 20.64 16.63
C CYS A 342 46.08 22.08 17.10
N ALA A 343 46.22 22.32 18.42
CA ALA A 343 46.72 23.59 18.92
C ALA A 343 48.23 23.61 18.68
N PRO A 344 48.82 24.67 18.02
CA PRO A 344 50.25 24.79 17.88
C PRO A 344 50.88 24.89 19.29
N PRO A 345 52.08 24.28 19.52
CA PRO A 345 52.75 24.43 20.80
C PRO A 345 53.02 25.92 21.07
N ALA A 346 52.65 26.34 22.29
CA ALA A 346 52.90 27.69 22.73
C ALA A 346 54.37 28.06 22.50
N SER A 347 54.61 29.12 21.74
CA SER A 347 55.92 29.71 21.55
C SER A 347 56.51 30.03 22.90
N ARG A 348 57.61 29.34 23.30
CA ARG A 348 58.42 29.71 24.46
C ARG A 348 58.98 31.10 24.21
N GLU A 349 58.49 32.05 25.02
CA GLU A 349 59.13 33.39 25.12
C GLU A 349 60.59 33.22 25.52
N ALA A 350 61.47 33.69 24.63
CA ALA A 350 62.88 33.79 24.92
C ALA A 350 63.11 34.91 25.92
N SER A 351 63.56 34.59 27.12
CA SER A 351 64.03 35.57 28.11
C SER A 351 65.21 36.37 27.56
N PRO A 352 65.23 37.71 27.67
CA PRO A 352 66.40 38.52 27.28
C PRO A 352 67.55 38.30 28.26
N GLY A 353 68.62 37.70 27.78
CA GLY A 353 69.87 37.57 28.49
C GLY A 353 70.47 38.93 28.83
N GLY A 354 70.71 39.20 30.09
CA GLY A 354 71.36 40.39 30.60
C GLY A 354 72.79 40.52 30.09
N ALA A 355 73.13 41.75 29.72
CA ALA A 355 74.47 42.20 29.46
C ALA A 355 75.14 42.69 30.78
N GLY A 356 76.40 42.44 30.90
CA GLY A 356 77.28 43.18 31.76
C GLY A 356 78.37 42.37 32.42
N PRO A 357 79.49 42.93 32.83
CA PRO A 357 80.21 44.05 32.22
C PRO A 357 81.44 43.65 31.47
#